data_40356ba9ec7fd943f5d486bf711dad68
#
_entry.id   40356ba9ec7fd943f5d486bf711dad68
#
_cell.length_a   1.000
_cell.length_b   1.000
_cell.length_c   1.000
_cell.angle_alpha   90.00
_cell.angle_beta   90.00
_cell.angle_gamma   90.00
#
_symmetry.space_group_name_H-M   'P 1'
#
loop_
_entity.id
_entity.type
_entity.pdbx_description
1 polymer ?
#
loop_
_entity_poly.entity_id
_entity_poly.type
_entity_poly.pdbx_seq_one_letter_code
_entity_poly.pdbx_strand_id
1 'polypeptide(L)'
;MNQQDAKNDILARIRAGRPAPHPLPDVPKYVFRCKPVEHFIKELLSFDGRAVKFATREDAVTWLASQPETDKARNVVYSSAEGVEGNMGEDELTDLHNAHTIDTCVSESSMGVGEMGSVWVTDGSLTHAACALLSRHLFIFLDSSKIVHGLHEAYASLNLREHQYGSFYTGPSATADIEAVHVTGAQGPLSLTVLLYNCADAPNPPELMVNPNADVPMANPS
;
A
#
# COMPACT_ATOMS: atom_id res chain seq x y z
N MET A 1 16.08 -43.51 -8.79
CA MET A 1 15.75 -42.66 -7.63
C MET A 1 14.45 -41.98 -7.96
N ASN A 2 13.40 -42.21 -7.18
CA ASN A 2 12.11 -41.55 -7.46
C ASN A 2 12.16 -40.08 -7.03
N GLN A 3 11.19 -39.28 -7.48
CA GLN A 3 11.15 -37.84 -7.22
C GLN A 3 11.07 -37.51 -5.72
N GLN A 4 10.42 -38.38 -4.93
CA GLN A 4 10.28 -38.22 -3.49
C GLN A 4 11.61 -38.49 -2.75
N ASP A 5 12.39 -39.46 -3.21
CA ASP A 5 13.72 -39.75 -2.62
C ASP A 5 14.68 -38.60 -2.87
N ALA A 6 14.68 -38.00 -4.08
CA ALA A 6 15.49 -36.84 -4.41
C ALA A 6 15.11 -35.62 -3.53
N LYS A 7 13.81 -35.36 -3.32
CA LYS A 7 13.35 -34.30 -2.44
C LYS A 7 13.81 -34.51 -0.99
N ASN A 8 13.69 -35.75 -0.49
CA ASN A 8 14.08 -36.05 0.89
C ASN A 8 15.62 -35.91 1.09
N ASP A 9 16.42 -36.31 0.12
CA ASP A 9 17.88 -36.13 0.17
C ASP A 9 18.27 -34.64 0.18
N ILE A 10 17.65 -33.83 -0.68
CA ILE A 10 17.89 -32.38 -0.71
C ILE A 10 17.53 -31.74 0.63
N LEU A 11 16.36 -32.08 1.18
CA LEU A 11 15.90 -31.52 2.47
C LEU A 11 16.81 -31.97 3.63
N ALA A 12 17.33 -33.22 3.60
CA ALA A 12 18.27 -33.73 4.60
C ALA A 12 19.59 -32.94 4.57
N ARG A 13 20.12 -32.68 3.38
CA ARG A 13 21.36 -31.87 3.19
C ARG A 13 21.17 -30.43 3.66
N ILE A 14 20.03 -29.79 3.36
CA ILE A 14 19.71 -28.45 3.84
C ILE A 14 19.64 -28.43 5.38
N ARG A 15 18.99 -29.40 6.00
CA ARG A 15 18.91 -29.50 7.46
C ARG A 15 20.27 -29.73 8.12
N ALA A 16 21.09 -30.58 7.53
CA ALA A 16 22.44 -30.86 8.03
C ALA A 16 23.40 -29.66 7.90
N GLY A 17 23.20 -28.83 6.86
CA GLY A 17 23.97 -27.60 6.64
C GLY A 17 23.49 -26.37 7.42
N ARG A 18 22.43 -26.48 8.23
CA ARG A 18 21.97 -25.34 9.04
C ARG A 18 23.02 -24.97 10.10
N PRO A 19 23.37 -23.67 10.22
CA PRO A 19 24.21 -23.21 11.33
C PRO A 19 23.51 -23.46 12.67
N ALA A 20 24.30 -23.56 13.74
CA ALA A 20 23.73 -23.65 15.09
C ALA A 20 22.83 -22.42 15.38
N PRO A 21 21.72 -22.61 16.09
CA PRO A 21 20.89 -21.49 16.47
C PRO A 21 21.68 -20.48 17.30
N HIS A 22 21.66 -19.24 16.88
CA HIS A 22 22.18 -18.13 17.68
C HIS A 22 21.03 -17.28 18.16
N PRO A 23 21.08 -16.70 19.38
CA PRO A 23 20.10 -15.74 19.84
C PRO A 23 20.09 -14.55 18.86
N LEU A 24 18.89 -14.04 18.60
CA LEU A 24 18.76 -12.81 17.82
C LEU A 24 19.35 -11.65 18.62
N PRO A 25 20.04 -10.69 17.98
CA PRO A 25 20.51 -9.50 18.65
C PRO A 25 19.33 -8.70 19.19
N ASP A 26 19.55 -7.99 20.31
CA ASP A 26 18.56 -7.04 20.82
C ASP A 26 18.35 -5.92 19.83
N VAL A 27 17.08 -5.66 19.50
CA VAL A 27 16.71 -4.54 18.61
C VAL A 27 16.66 -3.26 19.45
N PRO A 28 17.41 -2.20 19.10
CA PRO A 28 17.35 -0.92 19.81
C PRO A 28 15.93 -0.35 19.78
N LYS A 29 15.50 0.25 20.87
CA LYS A 29 14.26 1.03 20.88
C LYS A 29 14.52 2.40 20.26
N TYR A 30 13.95 2.63 19.09
CA TYR A 30 14.01 3.94 18.44
C TYR A 30 12.97 4.88 19.05
N VAL A 31 13.37 6.13 19.30
CA VAL A 31 12.48 7.17 19.82
C VAL A 31 12.13 8.14 18.69
N PHE A 32 10.90 8.12 18.26
CA PHE A 32 10.37 9.07 17.30
C PHE A 32 9.92 10.35 18.04
N ARG A 33 10.25 11.53 17.49
CA ARG A 33 9.93 12.84 18.10
C ARG A 33 8.72 13.52 17.48
N CYS A 34 8.12 12.92 16.44
CA CYS A 34 6.95 13.41 15.72
C CYS A 34 5.74 12.52 15.98
N LYS A 35 4.55 13.04 15.74
CA LYS A 35 3.33 12.23 15.77
C LYS A 35 3.30 11.25 14.58
N PRO A 36 2.82 10.00 14.77
CA PRO A 36 2.84 8.99 13.70
C PRO A 36 2.14 9.45 12.43
N VAL A 37 0.96 10.09 12.55
CA VAL A 37 0.17 10.58 11.41
C VAL A 37 0.90 11.67 10.62
N GLU A 38 1.50 12.64 11.32
CA GLU A 38 2.24 13.73 10.67
C GLU A 38 3.47 13.18 9.92
N HIS A 39 4.17 12.23 10.54
CA HIS A 39 5.32 11.57 9.93
C HIS A 39 4.89 10.75 8.71
N PHE A 40 3.82 9.96 8.87
CA PHE A 40 3.24 9.17 7.79
C PHE A 40 2.92 10.02 6.55
N ILE A 41 2.20 11.13 6.74
CA ILE A 41 1.84 12.02 5.63
C ILE A 41 3.09 12.59 4.96
N LYS A 42 4.04 13.11 5.76
CA LYS A 42 5.28 13.68 5.24
C LYS A 42 6.05 12.68 4.37
N GLU A 43 6.24 11.46 4.88
CA GLU A 43 7.00 10.43 4.14
C GLU A 43 6.20 9.91 2.92
N LEU A 44 4.88 9.70 3.03
CA LEU A 44 4.05 9.33 1.89
C LEU A 44 4.16 10.35 0.75
N LEU A 45 4.08 11.65 1.06
CA LEU A 45 4.22 12.72 0.06
C LEU A 45 5.63 12.76 -0.55
N SER A 46 6.68 12.41 0.20
CA SER A 46 8.06 12.36 -0.32
C SER A 46 8.26 11.28 -1.39
N PHE A 47 7.39 10.26 -1.40
CA PHE A 47 7.32 9.21 -2.41
C PHE A 47 6.19 9.45 -3.44
N ASP A 48 5.78 10.69 -3.65
CA ASP A 48 4.72 11.11 -4.59
C ASP A 48 3.35 10.48 -4.32
N GLY A 49 3.16 9.89 -3.13
CA GLY A 49 1.84 9.50 -2.66
C GLY A 49 0.98 10.72 -2.33
N ARG A 50 -0.30 10.49 -2.12
CA ARG A 50 -1.28 11.52 -1.81
C ARG A 50 -2.02 11.16 -0.53
N ALA A 51 -2.45 12.15 0.24
CA ALA A 51 -3.24 11.94 1.45
C ALA A 51 -4.42 12.92 1.53
N VAL A 52 -5.52 12.47 2.11
CA VAL A 52 -6.65 13.32 2.49
C VAL A 52 -7.06 12.95 3.90
N LYS A 53 -7.31 13.96 4.76
CA LYS A 53 -7.76 13.75 6.14
C LYS A 53 -9.25 13.99 6.26
N PHE A 54 -9.93 13.10 7.00
CA PHE A 54 -11.35 13.16 7.28
C PHE A 54 -11.63 12.97 8.76
N ALA A 55 -12.68 13.62 9.26
CA ALA A 55 -13.13 13.42 10.63
C ALA A 55 -13.76 12.02 10.78
N THR A 56 -14.53 11.58 9.78
CA THR A 56 -15.21 10.29 9.78
C THR A 56 -14.90 9.48 8.51
N ARG A 57 -15.20 8.20 8.56
CA ARG A 57 -15.09 7.31 7.38
C ARG A 57 -16.14 7.65 6.33
N GLU A 58 -17.33 8.03 6.76
CA GLU A 58 -18.46 8.43 5.91
C GLU A 58 -18.12 9.67 5.07
N ASP A 59 -17.42 10.66 5.66
CA ASP A 59 -16.91 11.83 4.95
C ASP A 59 -15.92 11.41 3.85
N ALA A 60 -15.05 10.45 4.14
CA ALA A 60 -14.08 9.91 3.17
C ALA A 60 -14.78 9.19 2.01
N VAL A 61 -15.81 8.37 2.28
CA VAL A 61 -16.63 7.71 1.26
C VAL A 61 -17.34 8.74 0.38
N THR A 62 -17.94 9.76 0.99
CA THR A 62 -18.63 10.83 0.27
C THR A 62 -17.68 11.62 -0.64
N TRP A 63 -16.49 11.95 -0.13
CA TRP A 63 -15.47 12.63 -0.91
C TRP A 63 -14.98 11.76 -2.07
N LEU A 64 -14.70 10.49 -1.83
CA LEU A 64 -14.24 9.56 -2.85
C LEU A 64 -15.25 9.43 -4.00
N ALA A 65 -16.56 9.36 -3.68
CA ALA A 65 -17.61 9.26 -4.69
C ALA A 65 -17.70 10.51 -5.61
N SER A 66 -17.13 11.65 -5.20
CA SER A 66 -17.06 12.87 -6.00
C SER A 66 -15.82 12.98 -6.90
N GLN A 67 -14.89 12.01 -6.80
CA GLN A 67 -13.64 12.06 -7.57
C GLN A 67 -13.87 11.58 -9.01
N PRO A 68 -13.21 12.21 -9.99
CA PRO A 68 -13.34 11.80 -11.39
C PRO A 68 -12.83 10.39 -11.66
N GLU A 69 -11.86 9.90 -10.89
CA GLU A 69 -11.30 8.56 -11.00
C GLU A 69 -12.30 7.46 -10.61
N THR A 70 -13.31 7.79 -9.81
CA THR A 70 -14.37 6.86 -9.37
C THR A 70 -15.68 7.03 -10.15
N ASP A 71 -15.72 7.85 -11.18
CA ASP A 71 -16.87 8.00 -12.07
C ASP A 71 -17.08 6.71 -12.89
N LYS A 72 -18.00 5.87 -12.44
CA LYS A 72 -18.34 4.56 -13.03
C LYS A 72 -18.89 4.65 -14.47
N ALA A 73 -19.26 5.83 -14.94
CA ALA A 73 -19.66 6.03 -16.33
C ALA A 73 -18.47 6.09 -17.30
N ARG A 74 -17.26 6.32 -16.76
CA ARG A 74 -16.04 6.51 -17.53
C ARG A 74 -14.95 5.51 -17.19
N ASN A 75 -14.96 4.98 -15.96
CA ASN A 75 -13.88 4.17 -15.41
C ASN A 75 -14.40 2.81 -14.96
N VAL A 76 -13.54 1.80 -15.05
CA VAL A 76 -13.73 0.52 -14.40
C VAL A 76 -13.23 0.62 -12.97
N VAL A 77 -14.15 0.57 -12.01
CA VAL A 77 -13.86 0.70 -10.59
C VAL A 77 -14.06 -0.64 -9.88
N TYR A 78 -12.99 -1.17 -9.33
CA TYR A 78 -13.04 -2.31 -8.41
C TYR A 78 -12.93 -1.80 -6.96
N SER A 79 -13.76 -2.32 -6.08
CA SER A 79 -13.70 -1.99 -4.65
C SER A 79 -13.82 -3.23 -3.78
N SER A 80 -12.90 -3.36 -2.83
CA SER A 80 -12.97 -4.27 -1.69
C SER A 80 -13.23 -3.53 -0.37
N ALA A 81 -13.37 -2.20 -0.41
CA ALA A 81 -13.60 -1.37 0.76
C ALA A 81 -15.09 -1.39 1.18
N GLU A 82 -15.33 -1.53 2.47
CA GLU A 82 -16.69 -1.51 3.03
C GLU A 82 -17.43 -0.21 2.69
N GLY A 83 -18.68 -0.33 2.21
CA GLY A 83 -19.52 0.83 1.88
C GLY A 83 -19.12 1.57 0.61
N VAL A 84 -18.18 1.05 -0.18
CA VAL A 84 -17.81 1.58 -1.50
C VAL A 84 -18.09 0.52 -2.56
N GLU A 85 -19.05 0.80 -3.46
CA GLU A 85 -19.40 -0.11 -4.54
C GLU A 85 -18.61 0.21 -5.81
N GLY A 86 -17.99 -0.82 -6.41
CA GLY A 86 -17.42 -0.79 -7.75
C GLY A 86 -18.48 -1.04 -8.85
N ASN A 87 -18.03 -1.07 -10.11
CA ASN A 87 -18.78 -1.56 -11.27
C ASN A 87 -18.14 -2.79 -11.90
N MET A 88 -17.05 -3.31 -11.31
CA MET A 88 -16.46 -4.63 -11.60
C MET A 88 -16.65 -5.52 -10.37
N GLY A 89 -17.24 -6.69 -10.58
CA GLY A 89 -17.48 -7.70 -9.53
C GLY A 89 -16.38 -8.76 -9.46
N GLU A 90 -16.41 -9.57 -8.40
CA GLU A 90 -15.46 -10.68 -8.22
C GLU A 90 -15.59 -11.76 -9.30
N ASP A 91 -16.79 -12.00 -9.83
CA ASP A 91 -17.03 -12.96 -10.89
C ASP A 91 -16.24 -12.65 -12.17
N GLU A 92 -16.02 -11.37 -12.46
CA GLU A 92 -15.22 -10.91 -13.60
C GLU A 92 -13.73 -11.13 -13.40
N LEU A 93 -13.28 -11.25 -12.14
CA LEU A 93 -11.89 -11.51 -11.74
C LEU A 93 -11.55 -13.01 -11.65
N THR A 94 -12.47 -13.90 -12.00
CA THR A 94 -12.18 -15.34 -12.16
C THR A 94 -11.05 -15.56 -13.17
N ASP A 95 -10.99 -14.75 -14.23
CA ASP A 95 -9.79 -14.58 -15.05
C ASP A 95 -9.01 -13.34 -14.58
N LEU A 96 -7.87 -13.57 -13.91
CA LEU A 96 -7.02 -12.49 -13.40
C LEU A 96 -6.47 -11.57 -14.49
N HIS A 97 -6.46 -11.97 -15.74
CA HIS A 97 -6.13 -11.07 -16.85
C HIS A 97 -7.07 -9.87 -16.91
N ASN A 98 -8.33 -10.03 -16.48
CA ASN A 98 -9.28 -8.91 -16.45
C ASN A 98 -8.87 -7.79 -15.51
N ALA A 99 -7.99 -8.04 -14.53
CA ALA A 99 -7.50 -7.02 -13.61
C ALA A 99 -6.77 -5.86 -14.33
N HIS A 100 -6.24 -6.07 -15.54
CA HIS A 100 -5.61 -5.00 -16.33
C HIS A 100 -6.61 -3.93 -16.84
N THR A 101 -7.91 -4.22 -16.81
CA THR A 101 -8.94 -3.27 -17.23
C THR A 101 -9.37 -2.31 -16.11
N ILE A 102 -8.90 -2.55 -14.88
CA ILE A 102 -9.26 -1.72 -13.72
C ILE A 102 -8.58 -0.36 -13.84
N ASP A 103 -9.37 0.70 -13.95
CA ASP A 103 -8.86 2.06 -13.87
C ASP A 103 -8.62 2.47 -12.42
N THR A 104 -9.55 2.18 -11.53
CA THR A 104 -9.47 2.55 -10.13
C THR A 104 -9.71 1.35 -9.22
N CYS A 105 -8.76 1.10 -8.32
CA CYS A 105 -8.91 0.15 -7.22
C CYS A 105 -9.10 0.89 -5.91
N VAL A 106 -10.13 0.50 -5.14
CA VAL A 106 -10.40 1.02 -3.80
C VAL A 106 -10.26 -0.13 -2.81
N SER A 107 -9.46 0.06 -1.78
CA SER A 107 -9.20 -0.96 -0.76
C SER A 107 -9.03 -0.35 0.63
N GLU A 108 -8.77 -1.19 1.61
CA GLU A 108 -8.53 -0.80 2.99
C GLU A 108 -7.18 -1.31 3.48
N SER A 109 -6.59 -0.58 4.42
CA SER A 109 -5.40 -1.02 5.13
C SER A 109 -5.67 -1.12 6.63
N SER A 110 -5.21 -2.20 7.22
CA SER A 110 -5.30 -2.41 8.68
C SER A 110 -4.22 -1.66 9.46
N MET A 111 -3.19 -1.15 8.78
CA MET A 111 -2.04 -0.50 9.42
C MET A 111 -1.32 0.46 8.49
N GLY A 112 -0.84 1.59 9.06
CA GLY A 112 0.13 2.49 8.44
C GLY A 112 1.44 2.53 9.21
N VAL A 113 2.56 2.82 8.50
CA VAL A 113 3.90 2.95 9.09
C VAL A 113 4.43 4.36 8.85
N GLY A 114 4.60 5.13 9.93
CA GLY A 114 4.98 6.54 9.88
C GLY A 114 6.32 6.79 9.22
N GLU A 115 7.36 6.01 9.58
CA GLU A 115 8.72 6.22 9.08
C GLU A 115 8.89 6.03 7.57
N MET A 116 7.92 5.39 6.91
CA MET A 116 7.98 5.11 5.47
C MET A 116 6.78 5.66 4.70
N GLY A 117 5.76 6.22 5.38
CA GLY A 117 4.52 6.60 4.73
C GLY A 117 3.80 5.42 4.05
N SER A 118 3.99 4.19 4.59
CA SER A 118 3.53 2.97 3.94
C SER A 118 2.24 2.47 4.54
N VAL A 119 1.39 1.86 3.71
CA VAL A 119 0.17 1.15 4.12
C VAL A 119 0.35 -0.35 3.95
N TRP A 120 -0.14 -1.15 4.90
CA TRP A 120 -0.11 -2.60 4.84
C TRP A 120 -1.29 -3.14 4.05
N VAL A 121 -1.02 -3.80 2.93
CA VAL A 121 -2.01 -4.38 2.01
C VAL A 121 -1.86 -5.89 1.99
N THR A 122 -2.98 -6.61 2.13
CA THR A 122 -3.01 -8.08 2.22
C THR A 122 -4.03 -8.68 1.27
N ASP A 123 -3.99 -9.99 1.12
CA ASP A 123 -5.04 -10.80 0.47
C ASP A 123 -6.39 -10.72 1.20
N GLY A 124 -6.41 -10.34 2.48
CA GLY A 124 -7.64 -10.05 3.23
C GLY A 124 -8.25 -8.68 2.88
N SER A 125 -7.45 -7.74 2.42
CA SER A 125 -7.90 -6.40 2.00
C SER A 125 -8.12 -6.27 0.49
N LEU A 126 -7.68 -7.26 -0.28
CA LEU A 126 -7.86 -7.36 -1.74
C LEU A 126 -8.21 -8.80 -2.10
N THR A 127 -9.23 -9.03 -2.90
CA THR A 127 -9.51 -10.36 -3.43
C THR A 127 -8.31 -10.89 -4.21
N HIS A 128 -7.64 -10.01 -4.97
CA HIS A 128 -6.39 -10.30 -5.66
C HIS A 128 -5.45 -9.10 -5.63
N ALA A 129 -4.18 -9.31 -5.28
CA ALA A 129 -3.15 -8.27 -5.31
C ALA A 129 -3.02 -7.60 -6.69
N ALA A 130 -3.32 -8.32 -7.77
CA ALA A 130 -3.33 -7.80 -9.14
C ALA A 130 -4.25 -6.58 -9.30
N CYS A 131 -5.38 -6.53 -8.60
CA CYS A 131 -6.31 -5.40 -8.67
C CYS A 131 -5.67 -4.08 -8.26
N ALA A 132 -4.85 -4.10 -7.19
CA ALA A 132 -4.12 -2.91 -6.76
C ALA A 132 -2.91 -2.60 -7.65
N LEU A 133 -2.17 -3.66 -8.06
CA LEU A 133 -0.91 -3.49 -8.79
C LEU A 133 -1.11 -3.09 -10.26
N LEU A 134 -2.23 -3.45 -10.87
CA LEU A 134 -2.53 -3.18 -12.28
C LEU A 134 -3.47 -1.99 -12.50
N SER A 135 -4.14 -1.50 -11.44
CA SER A 135 -4.99 -0.32 -11.53
C SER A 135 -4.17 0.94 -11.82
N ARG A 136 -4.78 1.93 -12.46
CA ARG A 136 -4.15 3.25 -12.71
C ARG A 136 -4.18 4.13 -11.46
N HIS A 137 -5.26 4.04 -10.69
CA HIS A 137 -5.46 4.83 -9.46
C HIS A 137 -5.78 3.90 -8.31
N LEU A 138 -5.02 4.03 -7.22
CA LEU A 138 -5.21 3.24 -6.01
C LEU A 138 -5.63 4.15 -4.86
N PHE A 139 -6.82 3.91 -4.31
CA PHE A 139 -7.30 4.58 -3.09
C PHE A 139 -7.33 3.58 -1.93
N ILE A 140 -6.76 3.97 -0.80
CA ILE A 140 -6.68 3.11 0.39
C ILE A 140 -7.23 3.85 1.60
N PHE A 141 -8.30 3.31 2.20
CA PHE A 141 -8.80 3.77 3.50
C PHE A 141 -7.87 3.32 4.62
N LEU A 142 -7.54 4.23 5.52
CA LEU A 142 -6.73 3.94 6.70
C LEU A 142 -7.24 4.72 7.91
N ASP A 143 -7.54 3.99 8.99
CA ASP A 143 -7.79 4.61 10.29
C ASP A 143 -6.50 5.25 10.82
N SER A 144 -6.53 6.55 11.08
CA SER A 144 -5.35 7.30 11.56
C SER A 144 -4.82 6.77 12.90
N SER A 145 -5.66 6.14 13.71
CA SER A 145 -5.29 5.49 14.97
C SER A 145 -4.46 4.20 14.79
N LYS A 146 -4.45 3.65 13.57
CA LYS A 146 -3.70 2.43 13.22
C LYS A 146 -2.32 2.70 12.63
N ILE A 147 -1.87 3.96 12.67
CA ILE A 147 -0.53 4.33 12.21
C ILE A 147 0.45 4.13 13.36
N VAL A 148 1.42 3.23 13.17
CA VAL A 148 2.56 3.02 14.06
C VAL A 148 3.74 3.87 13.65
N HIS A 149 4.70 4.10 14.55
CA HIS A 149 5.86 4.94 14.22
C HIS A 149 6.80 4.30 13.20
N GLY A 150 7.16 3.03 13.39
CA GLY A 150 8.19 2.39 12.60
C GLY A 150 7.92 0.93 12.27
N LEU A 151 8.72 0.38 11.35
CA LEU A 151 8.61 -1.02 10.90
C LEU A 151 8.76 -2.05 12.03
N HIS A 152 9.58 -1.76 13.05
CA HIS A 152 9.73 -2.68 14.18
C HIS A 152 8.43 -2.87 14.97
N GLU A 153 7.68 -1.77 15.17
CA GLU A 153 6.35 -1.82 15.79
C GLU A 153 5.34 -2.55 14.90
N ALA A 154 5.41 -2.27 13.59
CA ALA A 154 4.56 -2.93 12.62
C ALA A 154 4.79 -4.45 12.63
N TYR A 155 6.01 -4.92 12.46
CA TYR A 155 6.33 -6.36 12.46
C TYR A 155 6.06 -7.05 13.80
N ALA A 156 6.15 -6.32 14.93
CA ALA A 156 5.79 -6.86 16.23
C ALA A 156 4.29 -7.15 16.37
N SER A 157 3.43 -6.43 15.64
CA SER A 157 1.97 -6.57 15.66
C SER A 157 1.41 -7.43 14.53
N LEU A 158 2.18 -7.67 13.44
CA LEU A 158 1.74 -8.44 12.30
C LEU A 158 1.89 -9.94 12.52
N ASN A 159 0.83 -10.70 12.23
CA ASN A 159 0.91 -12.15 12.10
C ASN A 159 1.05 -12.51 10.61
N LEU A 160 2.29 -12.59 10.13
CA LEU A 160 2.59 -12.89 8.72
C LEU A 160 2.10 -14.28 8.26
N ARG A 161 1.71 -15.17 9.19
CA ARG A 161 1.23 -16.51 8.84
C ARG A 161 -0.26 -16.55 8.51
N GLU A 162 -0.99 -15.49 8.82
CA GLU A 162 -2.43 -15.39 8.52
C GLU A 162 -2.70 -15.01 7.07
N HIS A 163 -1.67 -14.55 6.34
CA HIS A 163 -1.78 -14.05 4.99
C HIS A 163 -0.93 -14.86 4.02
N GLN A 164 -1.46 -15.13 2.83
CA GLN A 164 -0.70 -15.68 1.71
C GLN A 164 0.07 -14.58 0.97
N TYR A 165 -0.49 -13.37 1.00
CA TYR A 165 0.13 -12.16 0.45
C TYR A 165 0.01 -11.02 1.46
N GLY A 166 1.10 -10.26 1.60
CA GLY A 166 1.13 -9.01 2.35
C GLY A 166 2.33 -8.18 1.94
N SER A 167 2.10 -6.90 1.70
CA SER A 167 3.14 -5.95 1.29
C SER A 167 2.86 -4.56 1.83
N PHE A 168 3.93 -3.81 2.07
CA PHE A 168 3.85 -2.38 2.34
C PHE A 168 3.89 -1.59 1.03
N TYR A 169 2.89 -0.74 0.82
CA TYR A 169 2.78 0.13 -0.34
C TYR A 169 3.08 1.58 0.07
N THR A 170 3.95 2.25 -0.69
CA THR A 170 4.29 3.66 -0.48
C THR A 170 4.27 4.39 -1.82
N GLY A 171 3.39 5.38 -1.95
CA GLY A 171 3.29 6.15 -3.18
C GLY A 171 2.85 5.36 -4.42
N PRO A 172 2.89 5.98 -5.61
CA PRO A 172 2.63 5.34 -6.89
C PRO A 172 3.77 4.39 -7.29
N SER A 173 3.53 3.60 -8.35
CA SER A 173 4.61 2.80 -8.95
C SER A 173 5.67 3.73 -9.54
N ALA A 174 6.94 3.52 -9.17
CA ALA A 174 8.04 4.33 -9.67
C ALA A 174 9.29 3.48 -9.95
N THR A 175 10.02 3.82 -10.99
CA THR A 175 11.29 3.21 -11.35
C THR A 175 12.26 4.25 -11.90
N ALA A 176 13.56 4.02 -11.69
CA ALA A 176 14.64 4.80 -12.32
C ALA A 176 15.50 3.95 -13.27
N ASP A 177 15.06 2.73 -13.60
CA ASP A 177 15.83 1.79 -14.43
C ASP A 177 15.88 2.18 -15.90
N ILE A 178 15.05 3.15 -16.32
CA ILE A 178 14.97 3.65 -17.69
C ILE A 178 15.81 4.92 -17.80
N GLU A 179 17.03 4.80 -18.34
CA GLU A 179 17.96 5.92 -18.59
C GLU A 179 18.28 6.78 -17.34
N ALA A 180 18.17 6.19 -16.13
CA ALA A 180 18.29 6.89 -14.85
C ALA A 180 17.29 8.06 -14.67
N VAL A 181 16.16 8.04 -15.38
CA VAL A 181 15.06 8.98 -15.23
C VAL A 181 13.99 8.37 -14.35
N HIS A 182 13.48 9.15 -13.39
CA HIS A 182 12.37 8.70 -12.54
C HIS A 182 11.07 8.65 -13.38
N VAL A 183 10.53 7.45 -13.56
CA VAL A 183 9.30 7.19 -14.31
C VAL A 183 8.23 6.66 -13.40
N THR A 184 7.05 7.27 -13.38
CA THR A 184 5.90 6.87 -12.57
C THR A 184 4.90 6.05 -13.40
N GLY A 185 4.35 4.98 -12.81
CA GLY A 185 3.28 4.18 -13.40
C GLY A 185 3.70 3.24 -14.53
N ALA A 186 5.00 2.94 -14.67
CA ALA A 186 5.47 2.02 -15.71
C ALA A 186 4.97 0.58 -15.51
N GLN A 187 4.86 0.12 -14.26
CA GLN A 187 4.40 -1.23 -13.89
C GLN A 187 3.55 -1.20 -12.62
N GLY A 188 2.54 -0.32 -12.57
CA GLY A 188 1.64 -0.20 -11.43
C GLY A 188 0.92 1.13 -11.40
N PRO A 189 0.31 1.49 -10.27
CA PRO A 189 -0.53 2.68 -10.16
C PRO A 189 0.21 3.98 -10.50
N LEU A 190 -0.44 4.82 -11.30
CA LEU A 190 -0.02 6.22 -11.54
C LEU A 190 -0.19 7.09 -10.31
N SER A 191 -1.13 6.74 -9.43
CA SER A 191 -1.35 7.44 -8.16
C SER A 191 -1.76 6.49 -7.06
N LEU A 192 -1.27 6.74 -5.85
CA LEU A 192 -1.74 6.15 -4.62
C LEU A 192 -2.23 7.27 -3.71
N THR A 193 -3.50 7.21 -3.30
CA THR A 193 -4.12 8.17 -2.39
C THR A 193 -4.60 7.47 -1.12
N VAL A 194 -4.09 7.88 0.02
CA VAL A 194 -4.53 7.37 1.33
C VAL A 194 -5.60 8.29 1.91
N LEU A 195 -6.75 7.69 2.21
CA LEU A 195 -7.91 8.34 2.82
C LEU A 195 -7.85 8.09 4.33
N LEU A 196 -7.27 9.07 5.06
CA LEU A 196 -7.10 8.99 6.50
C LEU A 196 -8.38 9.43 7.20
N TYR A 197 -9.04 8.55 7.93
CA TYR A 197 -10.23 8.89 8.73
C TYR A 197 -9.93 8.82 10.24
N ASN A 198 -10.87 9.25 11.08
CA ASN A 198 -10.69 9.48 12.52
C ASN A 198 -9.59 10.53 12.82
N CYS A 199 -9.44 11.54 11.95
CA CYS A 199 -8.51 12.64 12.17
C CYS A 199 -9.20 13.78 12.91
N ALA A 200 -8.77 14.07 14.15
CA ALA A 200 -9.35 15.15 14.95
C ALA A 200 -9.09 16.56 14.37
N ASP A 201 -8.05 16.69 13.55
CA ASP A 201 -7.59 17.92 12.89
C ASP A 201 -7.88 17.93 11.38
N ALA A 202 -8.87 17.16 10.93
CA ALA A 202 -9.28 17.14 9.53
C ALA A 202 -9.79 18.50 9.08
N PRO A 203 -9.32 19.04 7.93
CA PRO A 203 -9.80 20.29 7.38
C PRO A 203 -11.23 20.13 6.84
N ASN A 204 -12.02 21.19 6.89
CA ASN A 204 -13.33 21.24 6.26
C ASN A 204 -13.44 22.51 5.38
N PRO A 205 -13.51 22.38 4.04
CA PRO A 205 -13.60 21.15 3.26
C PRO A 205 -12.32 20.30 3.30
N PRO A 206 -12.40 18.98 3.01
CA PRO A 206 -11.22 18.13 2.89
C PRO A 206 -10.27 18.60 1.79
N GLU A 207 -8.96 18.54 2.05
CA GLU A 207 -7.92 18.99 1.14
C GLU A 207 -7.03 17.81 0.70
N LEU A 208 -6.82 17.69 -0.61
CA LEU A 208 -5.90 16.71 -1.18
C LEU A 208 -4.46 17.21 -0.98
N MET A 209 -3.70 16.50 -0.17
CA MET A 209 -2.28 16.76 0.06
C MET A 209 -1.44 15.99 -0.96
N VAL A 210 -0.54 16.69 -1.63
CA VAL A 210 0.39 16.17 -2.64
C VAL A 210 1.80 16.63 -2.34
N ASN A 211 2.80 16.01 -2.95
CA ASN A 211 4.18 16.45 -2.87
C ASN A 211 4.32 17.88 -3.45
N PRO A 212 4.72 18.87 -2.66
CA PRO A 212 4.84 20.25 -3.15
C PRO A 212 5.98 20.42 -4.18
N ASN A 213 6.86 19.44 -4.33
CA ASN A 213 8.00 19.47 -5.24
C ASN A 213 7.86 18.48 -6.42
N ALA A 214 6.67 17.86 -6.61
CA ALA A 214 6.44 16.85 -7.65
C ALA A 214 6.76 17.35 -9.07
N ASP A 215 6.64 18.65 -9.33
CA ASP A 215 6.90 19.26 -10.65
C ASP A 215 8.31 19.88 -10.78
N VAL A 216 9.18 19.77 -9.77
CA VAL A 216 10.56 20.27 -9.82
C VAL A 216 11.41 19.20 -10.50
N PRO A 217 11.93 19.44 -11.75
CA PRO A 217 12.86 18.50 -12.36
C PRO A 217 14.04 18.28 -11.43
N MET A 218 14.35 17.03 -11.09
CA MET A 218 15.54 16.71 -10.33
C MET A 218 16.74 17.30 -11.05
N ALA A 219 17.41 18.27 -10.45
CA ALA A 219 18.62 18.86 -10.98
C ALA A 219 19.64 17.73 -11.17
N ASN A 220 20.04 17.48 -12.43
CA ASN A 220 21.13 16.57 -12.72
C ASN A 220 22.34 16.94 -11.86
N PRO A 221 22.86 16.05 -11.01
CA PRO A 221 24.14 16.31 -10.36
C PRO A 221 25.23 16.35 -11.46
N SER A 222 25.77 17.54 -11.65
CA SER A 222 26.93 17.81 -12.53
C SER A 222 28.19 17.15 -11.98
#